data_be69cf7328598dd2dd958cecf632321a
#
_entry.id   be69cf7328598dd2dd958cecf632321a
#
_cell.length_a   1.000
_cell.length_b   1.000
_cell.length_c   1.000
_cell.angle_alpha   90.00
_cell.angle_beta   90.00
_cell.angle_gamma   90.00
#
_symmetry.space_group_name_H-M   'P 1'
#
loop_
_entity.id
_entity.type
_entity.pdbx_description
1 polymer ?
#
loop_
_entity_poly.entity_id
_entity_poly.type
_entity_poly.pdbx_seq_one_letter_code
_entity_poly.pdbx_strand_id
1 'polypeptide(L)'
;PMAGVKYFRQVTQEAPSSELAVKAQFFLGKIYEERKNFPEALKSYKTALEKYPNEYFAQWAGWRLGWIHYLDGKFEKAFDRFQEAADRFPESSFIEYNLYWSAKSAEKLDKKDVALDLYTRVIQHYPYTFHGISAKDRVRALGVNPDTLVQNKNPVPSEKVNTQLSRPLNKKERFHHIRANELAKLGLMREARNEIGELQKSIRKNLEGVLWLSQLYHQAQGYAESLRLLHLYKDFTTKPNEKNLSENFWKHFFPLE
;
A
#
# COMPACT_ATOMS: atom_id res chain seq x y z
N PRO A 1 8.21 28.18 -8.21
CA PRO A 1 8.29 26.91 -8.95
C PRO A 1 9.49 26.80 -9.91
N MET A 2 10.00 27.89 -10.55
CA MET A 2 11.23 27.83 -11.39
C MET A 2 12.50 27.66 -10.54
N ALA A 3 12.52 28.23 -9.35
CA ALA A 3 13.64 28.07 -8.42
C ALA A 3 13.91 26.58 -8.11
N GLY A 4 12.86 25.79 -7.85
CA GLY A 4 13.01 24.35 -7.57
C GLY A 4 13.65 23.56 -8.72
N VAL A 5 13.29 23.86 -9.97
CA VAL A 5 13.91 23.21 -11.15
C VAL A 5 15.42 23.49 -11.21
N LYS A 6 15.83 24.72 -10.92
CA LYS A 6 17.24 25.12 -10.90
C LYS A 6 18.01 24.29 -9.84
N TYR A 7 17.49 24.24 -8.62
CA TYR A 7 18.15 23.49 -7.52
C TYR A 7 18.21 21.99 -7.78
N PHE A 8 17.12 21.37 -8.25
CA PHE A 8 17.15 19.95 -8.57
C PHE A 8 18.12 19.61 -9.71
N ARG A 9 18.21 20.48 -10.74
CA ARG A 9 19.23 20.32 -11.80
C ARG A 9 20.64 20.44 -11.25
N GLN A 10 20.89 21.40 -10.36
CA GLN A 10 22.18 21.57 -9.72
C GLN A 10 22.59 20.30 -8.93
N VAL A 11 21.68 19.75 -8.12
CA VAL A 11 21.94 18.50 -7.38
C VAL A 11 22.28 17.35 -8.33
N THR A 12 21.61 17.22 -9.47
CA THR A 12 21.88 16.14 -10.44
C THR A 12 23.21 16.31 -11.17
N GLN A 13 23.77 17.53 -11.23
CA GLN A 13 25.06 17.85 -11.84
C GLN A 13 26.22 17.74 -10.85
N GLU A 14 26.05 18.25 -9.64
CA GLU A 14 27.11 18.33 -8.63
C GLU A 14 27.33 17.01 -7.90
N ALA A 15 26.27 16.22 -7.71
CA ALA A 15 26.32 14.95 -6.98
C ALA A 15 25.61 13.81 -7.72
N PRO A 16 25.99 13.48 -8.96
CA PRO A 16 25.23 12.59 -9.85
C PRO A 16 25.13 11.14 -9.36
N SER A 17 25.96 10.71 -8.43
CA SER A 17 25.95 9.36 -7.86
C SER A 17 25.28 9.30 -6.47
N SER A 18 24.71 10.40 -5.99
CA SER A 18 24.08 10.45 -4.67
C SER A 18 22.62 10.00 -4.69
N GLU A 19 22.13 9.50 -3.55
CA GLU A 19 20.69 9.25 -3.35
C GLU A 19 19.84 10.53 -3.57
N LEU A 20 20.43 11.70 -3.30
CA LEU A 20 19.77 12.97 -3.55
C LEU A 20 19.56 13.24 -5.06
N ALA A 21 20.45 12.73 -5.92
CA ALA A 21 20.32 12.92 -7.36
C ALA A 21 19.11 12.14 -7.93
N VAL A 22 18.84 10.92 -7.45
CA VAL A 22 17.63 10.18 -7.89
C VAL A 22 16.37 10.87 -7.42
N LYS A 23 16.33 11.36 -6.16
CA LYS A 23 15.22 12.15 -5.63
C LYS A 23 15.01 13.43 -6.46
N ALA A 24 16.08 14.17 -6.73
CA ALA A 24 16.04 15.38 -7.53
C ALA A 24 15.51 15.09 -8.95
N GLN A 25 15.97 14.03 -9.58
CA GLN A 25 15.55 13.63 -10.91
C GLN A 25 14.05 13.24 -10.95
N PHE A 26 13.59 12.51 -9.91
CA PHE A 26 12.18 12.17 -9.76
C PHE A 26 11.31 13.44 -9.59
N PHE A 27 11.70 14.37 -8.70
CA PHE A 27 10.95 15.61 -8.49
C PHE A 27 10.99 16.57 -9.68
N LEU A 28 12.05 16.60 -10.48
CA LEU A 28 12.06 17.27 -11.78
C LEU A 28 10.95 16.70 -12.68
N GLY A 29 10.87 15.36 -12.77
CA GLY A 29 9.80 14.69 -13.50
C GLY A 29 8.41 15.13 -13.02
N LYS A 30 8.18 15.14 -11.70
CA LYS A 30 6.92 15.59 -11.11
C LYS A 30 6.58 17.05 -11.46
N ILE A 31 7.53 17.97 -11.34
CA ILE A 31 7.31 19.39 -11.67
C ILE A 31 6.93 19.55 -13.13
N TYR A 32 7.60 18.83 -14.05
CA TYR A 32 7.26 18.89 -15.47
C TYR A 32 5.90 18.26 -15.77
N GLU A 33 5.57 17.15 -15.11
CA GLU A 33 4.27 16.50 -15.24
C GLU A 33 3.12 17.42 -14.78
N GLU A 34 3.24 18.06 -13.62
CA GLU A 34 2.27 19.04 -13.10
C GLU A 34 2.04 20.22 -14.06
N ARG A 35 3.06 20.55 -14.85
CA ARG A 35 2.99 21.57 -15.91
C ARG A 35 2.53 21.03 -17.25
N LYS A 36 2.17 19.78 -17.34
CA LYS A 36 1.83 19.08 -18.58
C LYS A 36 2.96 19.09 -19.63
N ASN A 37 4.20 19.33 -19.19
CA ASN A 37 5.37 19.18 -20.04
C ASN A 37 5.84 17.72 -20.01
N PHE A 38 5.04 16.88 -20.64
CA PHE A 38 5.27 15.43 -20.65
C PHE A 38 6.61 15.00 -21.26
N PRO A 39 7.15 15.63 -22.32
CA PRO A 39 8.46 15.28 -22.84
C PRO A 39 9.58 15.37 -21.80
N GLU A 40 9.66 16.49 -21.06
CA GLU A 40 10.67 16.69 -20.02
C GLU A 40 10.40 15.83 -18.78
N ALA A 41 9.14 15.58 -18.45
CA ALA A 41 8.77 14.66 -17.38
C ALA A 41 9.25 13.22 -17.68
N LEU A 42 8.93 12.72 -18.88
CA LEU A 42 9.37 11.38 -19.33
C LEU A 42 10.88 11.26 -19.34
N LYS A 43 11.60 12.28 -19.83
CA LYS A 43 13.07 12.31 -19.82
C LYS A 43 13.63 12.21 -18.39
N SER A 44 13.05 12.98 -17.47
CA SER A 44 13.50 12.99 -16.07
C SER A 44 13.26 11.66 -15.38
N TYR A 45 12.05 11.07 -15.54
CA TYR A 45 11.73 9.76 -14.96
C TYR A 45 12.57 8.64 -15.57
N LYS A 46 12.78 8.65 -16.90
CA LYS A 46 13.66 7.71 -17.58
C LYS A 46 15.09 7.78 -17.05
N THR A 47 15.62 8.99 -16.89
CA THR A 47 16.96 9.18 -16.31
C THR A 47 17.06 8.65 -14.87
N ALA A 48 16.04 8.86 -14.03
CA ALA A 48 16.01 8.32 -12.67
C ALA A 48 16.06 6.78 -12.71
N LEU A 49 15.23 6.16 -13.55
CA LEU A 49 15.13 4.70 -13.68
C LEU A 49 16.39 4.04 -14.24
N GLU A 50 17.03 4.65 -15.23
CA GLU A 50 18.21 4.10 -15.88
C GLU A 50 19.48 4.22 -15.03
N LYS A 51 19.65 5.37 -14.36
CA LYS A 51 20.86 5.62 -13.57
C LYS A 51 20.83 5.00 -12.17
N TYR A 52 19.64 4.81 -11.60
CA TYR A 52 19.47 4.41 -10.19
C TYR A 52 18.42 3.31 -10.02
N PRO A 53 18.48 2.19 -10.75
CA PRO A 53 17.36 1.24 -10.87
C PRO A 53 16.92 0.62 -9.53
N ASN A 54 17.82 0.50 -8.58
CA ASN A 54 17.53 -0.12 -7.27
C ASN A 54 16.93 0.86 -6.24
N GLU A 55 16.89 2.14 -6.58
CA GLU A 55 16.41 3.16 -5.66
C GLU A 55 14.88 3.27 -5.69
N TYR A 56 14.28 3.50 -4.53
CA TYR A 56 12.83 3.65 -4.38
C TYR A 56 12.21 4.67 -5.35
N PHE A 57 12.83 5.86 -5.48
CA PHE A 57 12.34 6.90 -6.38
C PHE A 57 12.49 6.55 -7.86
N ALA A 58 13.47 5.73 -8.21
CA ALA A 58 13.63 5.24 -9.58
C ALA A 58 12.54 4.22 -9.94
N GLN A 59 12.22 3.30 -9.02
CA GLN A 59 11.10 2.36 -9.22
C GLN A 59 9.76 3.10 -9.31
N TRP A 60 9.56 4.14 -8.51
CA TRP A 60 8.40 5.00 -8.61
C TRP A 60 8.36 5.75 -9.96
N ALA A 61 9.51 6.24 -10.45
CA ALA A 61 9.62 6.84 -11.77
C ALA A 61 9.22 5.86 -12.89
N GLY A 62 9.55 4.57 -12.75
CA GLY A 62 9.12 3.51 -13.66
C GLY A 62 7.60 3.44 -13.82
N TRP A 63 6.87 3.46 -12.70
CA TRP A 63 5.41 3.54 -12.74
C TRP A 63 4.92 4.86 -13.38
N ARG A 64 5.55 6.01 -13.06
CA ARG A 64 5.16 7.31 -13.62
C ARG A 64 5.32 7.39 -15.14
N LEU A 65 6.30 6.67 -15.72
CA LEU A 65 6.44 6.58 -17.17
C LEU A 65 5.19 5.96 -17.83
N GLY A 66 4.67 4.88 -17.28
CA GLY A 66 3.41 4.29 -17.74
C GLY A 66 2.22 5.22 -17.54
N TRP A 67 2.16 5.88 -16.37
CA TRP A 67 1.08 6.78 -15.99
C TRP A 67 0.93 7.97 -16.95
N ILE A 68 2.03 8.61 -17.37
CA ILE A 68 1.98 9.72 -18.34
C ILE A 68 1.39 9.24 -19.67
N HIS A 69 1.80 8.07 -20.16
CA HIS A 69 1.24 7.52 -21.38
C HIS A 69 -0.25 7.20 -21.24
N TYR A 70 -0.67 6.69 -20.07
CA TYR A 70 -2.08 6.42 -19.79
C TYR A 70 -2.92 7.70 -19.81
N LEU A 71 -2.44 8.79 -19.17
CA LEU A 71 -3.11 10.10 -19.20
C LEU A 71 -3.20 10.72 -20.59
N ASP A 72 -2.21 10.43 -21.45
CA ASP A 72 -2.15 10.89 -22.84
C ASP A 72 -2.97 10.01 -23.81
N GLY A 73 -3.70 9.02 -23.29
CA GLY A 73 -4.51 8.09 -24.08
C GLY A 73 -3.71 7.10 -24.92
N LYS A 74 -2.39 7.02 -24.72
CA LYS A 74 -1.48 6.10 -25.42
C LYS A 74 -1.42 4.76 -24.68
N PHE A 75 -2.54 4.02 -24.71
CA PHE A 75 -2.73 2.84 -23.86
C PHE A 75 -1.78 1.69 -24.15
N GLU A 76 -1.36 1.48 -25.43
CA GLU A 76 -0.33 0.50 -25.78
C GLU A 76 1.00 0.82 -25.05
N LYS A 77 1.46 2.07 -25.19
CA LYS A 77 2.69 2.50 -24.54
C LYS A 77 2.60 2.45 -23.02
N ALA A 78 1.43 2.79 -22.46
CA ALA A 78 1.19 2.69 -21.02
C ALA A 78 1.29 1.24 -20.55
N PHE A 79 0.63 0.32 -21.26
CA PHE A 79 0.67 -1.12 -21.00
C PHE A 79 2.12 -1.63 -21.00
N ASP A 80 2.86 -1.36 -22.06
CA ASP A 80 4.26 -1.80 -22.21
C ASP A 80 5.14 -1.29 -21.05
N ARG A 81 5.00 -0.01 -20.66
CA ARG A 81 5.79 0.57 -19.58
C ARG A 81 5.43 -0.01 -18.21
N PHE A 82 4.15 -0.23 -17.93
CA PHE A 82 3.74 -0.86 -16.68
C PHE A 82 4.20 -2.33 -16.61
N GLN A 83 4.14 -3.09 -17.71
CA GLN A 83 4.65 -4.46 -17.76
C GLN A 83 6.17 -4.50 -17.59
N GLU A 84 6.91 -3.66 -18.32
CA GLU A 84 8.37 -3.53 -18.16
C GLU A 84 8.76 -3.24 -16.71
N ALA A 85 8.04 -2.33 -16.04
CA ALA A 85 8.31 -2.01 -14.64
C ALA A 85 7.94 -3.17 -13.69
N ALA A 86 6.87 -3.90 -13.96
CA ALA A 86 6.46 -5.07 -13.18
C ALA A 86 7.48 -6.22 -13.31
N ASP A 87 7.93 -6.49 -14.52
CA ASP A 87 8.88 -7.58 -14.81
C ASP A 87 10.28 -7.26 -14.27
N ARG A 88 10.68 -6.00 -14.36
CA ARG A 88 12.01 -5.56 -13.90
C ARG A 88 12.11 -5.48 -12.38
N PHE A 89 11.01 -5.16 -11.69
CA PHE A 89 10.98 -4.93 -10.24
C PHE A 89 9.84 -5.71 -9.56
N PRO A 90 9.86 -7.05 -9.60
CA PRO A 90 8.78 -7.88 -9.05
C PRO A 90 8.60 -7.74 -7.53
N GLU A 91 9.66 -7.37 -6.81
CA GLU A 91 9.65 -7.14 -5.36
C GLU A 91 9.42 -5.66 -4.96
N SER A 92 9.14 -4.81 -5.95
CA SER A 92 8.89 -3.39 -5.70
C SER A 92 7.58 -3.16 -4.96
N SER A 93 7.55 -2.15 -4.07
CA SER A 93 6.30 -1.65 -3.49
C SER A 93 5.32 -1.06 -4.52
N PHE A 94 5.75 -0.90 -5.76
CA PHE A 94 4.91 -0.43 -6.88
C PHE A 94 4.40 -1.55 -7.78
N ILE A 95 4.66 -2.82 -7.46
CA ILE A 95 4.25 -3.95 -8.31
C ILE A 95 2.72 -4.01 -8.49
N GLU A 96 1.95 -3.81 -7.42
CA GLU A 96 0.48 -3.80 -7.51
C GLU A 96 -0.04 -2.67 -8.41
N TYR A 97 0.59 -1.50 -8.34
CA TYR A 97 0.26 -0.35 -9.19
C TYR A 97 0.52 -0.68 -10.66
N ASN A 98 1.69 -1.26 -10.95
CA ASN A 98 2.06 -1.64 -12.31
C ASN A 98 1.09 -2.68 -12.87
N LEU A 99 0.77 -3.74 -12.13
CA LEU A 99 -0.18 -4.77 -12.55
C LEU A 99 -1.59 -4.20 -12.78
N TYR A 100 -2.09 -3.41 -11.84
CA TYR A 100 -3.42 -2.82 -11.94
C TYR A 100 -3.54 -1.87 -13.13
N TRP A 101 -2.57 -0.98 -13.35
CA TRP A 101 -2.61 -0.04 -14.46
C TRP A 101 -2.26 -0.66 -15.80
N SER A 102 -1.52 -1.77 -15.84
CA SER A 102 -1.44 -2.64 -17.02
C SER A 102 -2.82 -3.19 -17.39
N ALA A 103 -3.53 -3.76 -16.41
CA ALA A 103 -4.88 -4.28 -16.60
C ALA A 103 -5.83 -3.19 -17.13
N LYS A 104 -5.78 -1.99 -16.53
CA LYS A 104 -6.56 -0.83 -17.00
C LYS A 104 -6.22 -0.42 -18.42
N SER A 105 -4.95 -0.50 -18.80
CA SER A 105 -4.50 -0.20 -20.17
C SER A 105 -4.98 -1.25 -21.15
N ALA A 106 -4.87 -2.54 -20.81
CA ALA A 106 -5.39 -3.65 -21.62
C ALA A 106 -6.91 -3.55 -21.82
N GLU A 107 -7.64 -3.17 -20.78
CA GLU A 107 -9.09 -2.93 -20.85
C GLU A 107 -9.43 -1.80 -21.83
N LYS A 108 -8.65 -0.70 -21.85
CA LYS A 108 -8.82 0.41 -22.78
C LYS A 108 -8.50 0.01 -24.23
N LEU A 109 -7.72 -1.05 -24.43
CA LEU A 109 -7.38 -1.64 -25.71
C LEU A 109 -8.33 -2.77 -26.15
N ASP A 110 -9.41 -2.99 -25.41
CA ASP A 110 -10.39 -4.10 -25.57
C ASP A 110 -9.75 -5.50 -25.48
N LYS A 111 -8.57 -5.60 -24.86
CA LYS A 111 -7.86 -6.86 -24.58
C LYS A 111 -8.38 -7.48 -23.28
N LYS A 112 -9.64 -7.92 -23.28
CA LYS A 112 -10.38 -8.33 -22.08
C LYS A 112 -9.73 -9.48 -21.31
N ASP A 113 -9.25 -10.51 -22.04
CA ASP A 113 -8.61 -11.67 -21.41
C ASP A 113 -7.31 -11.30 -20.69
N VAL A 114 -6.50 -10.42 -21.31
CA VAL A 114 -5.27 -9.90 -20.70
C VAL A 114 -5.58 -9.04 -19.47
N ALA A 115 -6.60 -8.18 -19.56
CA ALA A 115 -7.04 -7.37 -18.43
C ALA A 115 -7.52 -8.24 -17.27
N LEU A 116 -8.31 -9.28 -17.56
CA LEU A 116 -8.81 -10.22 -16.56
C LEU A 116 -7.69 -10.99 -15.87
N ASP A 117 -6.70 -11.49 -16.61
CA ASP A 117 -5.52 -12.15 -16.03
C ASP A 117 -4.77 -11.23 -15.07
N LEU A 118 -4.49 -10.00 -15.49
CA LEU A 118 -3.76 -9.03 -14.68
C LEU A 118 -4.55 -8.60 -13.44
N TYR A 119 -5.86 -8.35 -13.56
CA TYR A 119 -6.70 -8.09 -12.40
C TYR A 119 -6.75 -9.28 -11.45
N THR A 120 -6.81 -10.50 -11.99
CA THR A 120 -6.77 -11.73 -11.19
C THR A 120 -5.48 -11.82 -10.37
N ARG A 121 -4.33 -11.51 -10.97
CA ARG A 121 -3.04 -11.45 -10.27
C ARG A 121 -3.07 -10.40 -9.15
N VAL A 122 -3.63 -9.21 -9.40
CA VAL A 122 -3.79 -8.17 -8.36
C VAL A 122 -4.67 -8.68 -7.22
N ILE A 123 -5.83 -9.30 -7.52
CA ILE A 123 -6.77 -9.81 -6.51
C ILE A 123 -6.12 -10.93 -5.68
N GLN A 124 -5.35 -11.82 -6.31
CA GLN A 124 -4.72 -12.96 -5.63
C GLN A 124 -3.59 -12.54 -4.71
N HIS A 125 -2.77 -11.57 -5.12
CA HIS A 125 -1.58 -11.17 -4.37
C HIS A 125 -1.82 -9.96 -3.45
N TYR A 126 -2.80 -9.10 -3.77
CA TYR A 126 -3.05 -7.84 -3.05
C TYR A 126 -4.56 -7.64 -2.72
N PRO A 127 -5.27 -8.65 -2.18
CA PRO A 127 -6.75 -8.68 -2.10
C PRO A 127 -7.35 -7.54 -1.26
N TYR A 128 -6.57 -6.95 -0.35
CA TYR A 128 -7.01 -5.96 0.65
C TYR A 128 -6.45 -4.56 0.41
N THR A 129 -5.72 -4.35 -0.67
CA THR A 129 -5.26 -3.02 -1.06
C THR A 129 -6.35 -2.28 -1.84
N PHE A 130 -6.17 -0.96 -1.98
CA PHE A 130 -7.05 -0.15 -2.84
C PHE A 130 -7.16 -0.72 -4.26
N HIS A 131 -6.03 -1.13 -4.86
CA HIS A 131 -6.04 -1.72 -6.20
C HIS A 131 -6.64 -3.12 -6.23
N GLY A 132 -6.47 -3.92 -5.17
CA GLY A 132 -7.11 -5.23 -5.05
C GLY A 132 -8.64 -5.13 -5.00
N ILE A 133 -9.16 -4.21 -4.20
CA ILE A 133 -10.60 -3.94 -4.11
C ILE A 133 -11.11 -3.40 -5.46
N SER A 134 -10.42 -2.41 -6.03
CA SER A 134 -10.78 -1.84 -7.33
C SER A 134 -10.73 -2.87 -8.46
N ALA A 135 -9.78 -3.82 -8.42
CA ALA A 135 -9.67 -4.90 -9.40
C ALA A 135 -10.89 -5.85 -9.31
N LYS A 136 -11.39 -6.16 -8.10
CA LYS A 136 -12.63 -6.94 -7.95
C LYS A 136 -13.82 -6.26 -8.63
N ASP A 137 -13.95 -4.95 -8.49
CA ASP A 137 -15.02 -4.20 -9.15
C ASP A 137 -14.88 -4.20 -10.67
N ARG A 138 -13.64 -4.09 -11.18
CA ARG A 138 -13.37 -4.17 -12.63
C ARG A 138 -13.70 -5.55 -13.20
N VAL A 139 -13.33 -6.61 -12.49
CA VAL A 139 -13.65 -8.01 -12.86
C VAL A 139 -15.16 -8.22 -12.93
N ARG A 140 -15.93 -7.71 -11.94
CA ARG A 140 -17.39 -7.74 -11.99
C ARG A 140 -17.95 -7.01 -13.21
N ALA A 141 -17.40 -5.85 -13.54
CA ALA A 141 -17.79 -5.07 -14.72
C ALA A 141 -17.47 -5.80 -16.04
N LEU A 142 -16.47 -6.69 -16.05
CA LEU A 142 -16.17 -7.58 -17.18
C LEU A 142 -17.05 -8.84 -17.22
N GLY A 143 -18.02 -8.98 -16.31
CA GLY A 143 -18.99 -10.09 -16.26
C GLY A 143 -18.48 -11.34 -15.54
N VAL A 144 -17.38 -11.25 -14.78
CA VAL A 144 -16.80 -12.38 -14.04
C VAL A 144 -17.00 -12.18 -12.53
N ASN A 145 -17.34 -13.25 -11.82
CA ASN A 145 -17.40 -13.20 -10.36
C ASN A 145 -15.95 -13.25 -9.79
N PRO A 146 -15.46 -12.20 -9.10
CA PRO A 146 -14.10 -12.17 -8.57
C PRO A 146 -13.84 -13.26 -7.52
N ASP A 147 -14.86 -13.75 -6.83
CA ASP A 147 -14.71 -14.79 -5.80
C ASP A 147 -14.34 -16.15 -6.42
N THR A 148 -14.66 -16.38 -7.70
CA THR A 148 -14.24 -17.59 -8.43
C THR A 148 -12.77 -17.55 -8.85
N LEU A 149 -12.15 -16.35 -8.89
CA LEU A 149 -10.76 -16.16 -9.29
C LEU A 149 -9.78 -16.32 -8.12
N VAL A 150 -10.28 -16.15 -6.91
CA VAL A 150 -9.52 -16.45 -5.69
C VAL A 150 -9.60 -17.97 -5.49
N GLN A 151 -8.78 -18.72 -6.24
CA GLN A 151 -8.55 -20.10 -5.88
C GLN A 151 -7.85 -20.08 -4.51
N ASN A 152 -8.62 -20.33 -3.46
CA ASN A 152 -8.09 -20.68 -2.15
C ASN A 152 -7.31 -21.98 -2.31
N LYS A 153 -6.06 -21.89 -2.79
CA LYS A 153 -5.13 -23.02 -2.82
C LYS A 153 -4.86 -23.57 -1.42
N ASN A 154 -5.15 -22.79 -0.41
CA ASN A 154 -5.34 -23.20 0.98
C ASN A 154 -6.42 -22.27 1.54
N PRO A 155 -7.64 -22.72 1.82
CA PRO A 155 -8.52 -21.97 2.69
C PRO A 155 -7.71 -21.78 3.97
N VAL A 156 -7.30 -20.51 4.23
CA VAL A 156 -6.77 -20.18 5.55
C VAL A 156 -7.86 -20.65 6.49
N PRO A 157 -7.58 -21.59 7.39
CA PRO A 157 -8.56 -21.99 8.37
C PRO A 157 -9.15 -20.71 8.93
N SER A 158 -10.47 -20.68 9.12
CA SER A 158 -11.16 -19.56 9.77
C SER A 158 -10.76 -19.50 11.25
N GLU A 159 -9.45 -19.65 11.52
CA GLU A 159 -8.91 -19.47 12.84
C GLU A 159 -9.29 -18.06 13.26
N LYS A 160 -10.12 -17.99 14.27
CA LYS A 160 -10.34 -16.74 15.00
C LYS A 160 -8.97 -16.19 15.30
N VAL A 161 -8.65 -15.04 14.70
CA VAL A 161 -7.39 -14.37 14.99
C VAL A 161 -7.29 -14.29 16.50
N ASN A 162 -6.33 -15.01 17.07
CA ASN A 162 -6.15 -14.97 18.53
C ASN A 162 -5.63 -13.57 18.88
N THR A 163 -6.56 -12.74 19.34
CA THR A 163 -6.27 -11.38 19.80
C THR A 163 -6.02 -11.33 21.32
N GLN A 164 -5.91 -12.48 21.96
CA GLN A 164 -5.59 -12.55 23.39
C GLN A 164 -4.07 -12.56 23.60
N LEU A 165 -3.62 -11.84 24.61
CA LEU A 165 -2.22 -11.89 25.02
C LEU A 165 -1.91 -13.24 25.66
N SER A 166 -0.84 -13.91 25.21
CA SER A 166 -0.35 -15.18 25.77
C SER A 166 0.24 -15.00 27.18
N ARG A 167 0.62 -13.79 27.55
CA ARG A 167 1.12 -13.45 28.88
C ARG A 167 0.12 -12.65 29.70
N PRO A 168 0.12 -12.79 31.04
CA PRO A 168 -0.70 -11.94 31.91
C PRO A 168 -0.21 -10.48 31.87
N LEU A 169 -1.16 -9.55 32.02
CA LEU A 169 -0.86 -8.14 32.20
C LEU A 169 -0.20 -7.91 33.58
N ASN A 170 0.84 -7.10 33.62
CA ASN A 170 1.42 -6.62 34.87
C ASN A 170 0.46 -5.65 35.58
N LYS A 171 0.78 -5.22 36.82
CA LYS A 171 -0.09 -4.35 37.64
C LYS A 171 -0.44 -3.05 36.94
N LYS A 172 0.53 -2.39 36.30
CA LYS A 172 0.34 -1.12 35.58
C LYS A 172 -0.51 -1.33 34.31
N GLU A 173 -0.20 -2.33 33.51
CA GLU A 173 -0.96 -2.67 32.31
C GLU A 173 -2.42 -3.02 32.65
N ARG A 174 -2.64 -3.82 33.71
CA ARG A 174 -3.98 -4.16 34.17
C ARG A 174 -4.78 -2.93 34.59
N PHE A 175 -4.15 -1.98 35.28
CA PHE A 175 -4.78 -0.72 35.66
C PHE A 175 -5.27 0.04 34.43
N HIS A 176 -4.41 0.27 33.44
CA HIS A 176 -4.78 1.00 32.23
C HIS A 176 -5.83 0.25 31.40
N HIS A 177 -5.75 -1.08 31.32
CA HIS A 177 -6.73 -1.89 30.61
C HIS A 177 -8.13 -1.82 31.22
N ILE A 178 -8.24 -1.98 32.54
CA ILE A 178 -9.53 -1.85 33.25
C ILE A 178 -10.10 -0.46 33.03
N ARG A 179 -9.28 0.57 33.23
CA ARG A 179 -9.70 1.96 33.08
C ARG A 179 -10.15 2.30 31.65
N ALA A 180 -9.43 1.81 30.64
CA ALA A 180 -9.82 1.98 29.25
C ALA A 180 -11.22 1.37 28.97
N ASN A 181 -11.47 0.17 29.48
CA ASN A 181 -12.76 -0.50 29.33
C ASN A 181 -13.90 0.22 30.04
N GLU A 182 -13.68 0.69 31.26
CA GLU A 182 -14.72 1.45 32.00
C GLU A 182 -15.02 2.79 31.31
N LEU A 183 -14.00 3.51 30.85
CA LEU A 183 -14.19 4.76 30.12
C LEU A 183 -14.94 4.53 28.80
N ALA A 184 -14.63 3.46 28.06
CA ALA A 184 -15.34 3.12 26.83
C ALA A 184 -16.82 2.79 27.10
N LYS A 185 -17.12 2.05 28.16
CA LYS A 185 -18.51 1.77 28.58
C LYS A 185 -19.31 3.04 28.94
N LEU A 186 -18.64 4.05 29.46
CA LEU A 186 -19.22 5.36 29.78
C LEU A 186 -19.32 6.29 28.54
N GLY A 187 -18.91 5.83 27.35
CA GLY A 187 -18.90 6.64 26.13
C GLY A 187 -17.74 7.65 26.07
N LEU A 188 -16.80 7.62 27.00
CA LEU A 188 -15.64 8.52 27.08
C LEU A 188 -14.51 7.96 26.18
N MET A 189 -14.76 7.91 24.87
CA MET A 189 -13.91 7.22 23.90
C MET A 189 -12.51 7.85 23.78
N ARG A 190 -12.40 9.17 23.90
CA ARG A 190 -11.12 9.86 23.84
C ARG A 190 -10.22 9.47 25.03
N GLU A 191 -10.79 9.46 26.21
CA GLU A 191 -10.12 9.11 27.45
C GLU A 191 -9.73 7.62 27.44
N ALA A 192 -10.62 6.76 26.95
CA ALA A 192 -10.32 5.34 26.75
C ALA A 192 -9.12 5.13 25.82
N ARG A 193 -9.05 5.85 24.68
CA ARG A 193 -7.90 5.79 23.76
C ARG A 193 -6.61 6.26 24.40
N ASN A 194 -6.64 7.26 25.28
CA ASN A 194 -5.45 7.72 26.02
C ASN A 194 -4.89 6.60 26.91
N GLU A 195 -5.76 5.88 27.62
CA GLU A 195 -5.37 4.74 28.46
C GLU A 195 -4.78 3.57 27.61
N ILE A 196 -5.35 3.31 26.44
CA ILE A 196 -4.81 2.33 25.49
C ILE A 196 -3.42 2.79 24.99
N GLY A 197 -3.21 4.09 24.78
CA GLY A 197 -1.91 4.66 24.43
C GLY A 197 -0.84 4.39 25.49
N GLU A 198 -1.18 4.39 26.78
CA GLU A 198 -0.26 3.97 27.85
C GLU A 198 0.10 2.47 27.77
N LEU A 199 -0.88 1.61 27.48
CA LEU A 199 -0.64 0.19 27.23
C LEU A 199 0.29 -0.04 26.04
N GLN A 200 0.12 0.72 24.98
CA GLN A 200 0.93 0.61 23.75
C GLN A 200 2.42 0.82 24.01
N LYS A 201 2.82 1.60 25.02
CA LYS A 201 4.22 1.84 25.35
C LYS A 201 4.97 0.57 25.77
N SER A 202 4.27 -0.40 26.35
CA SER A 202 4.86 -1.65 26.86
C SER A 202 4.52 -2.89 26.02
N ILE A 203 3.38 -2.92 25.32
CA ILE A 203 2.80 -4.12 24.72
C ILE A 203 3.09 -4.25 23.22
N ARG A 204 3.29 -3.17 22.47
CA ARG A 204 3.45 -3.16 20.99
C ARG A 204 4.65 -3.92 20.39
N LYS A 205 5.36 -4.71 21.19
CA LYS A 205 6.66 -5.29 20.80
C LYS A 205 6.59 -6.49 19.87
N ASN A 206 5.45 -7.14 19.76
CA ASN A 206 5.23 -8.32 18.91
C ASN A 206 3.86 -8.28 18.25
N LEU A 207 3.63 -9.18 17.29
CA LEU A 207 2.39 -9.26 16.53
C LEU A 207 1.16 -9.41 17.44
N GLU A 208 1.22 -10.29 18.42
CA GLU A 208 0.16 -10.56 19.38
C GLU A 208 -0.26 -9.28 20.13
N GLY A 209 0.73 -8.53 20.65
CA GLY A 209 0.49 -7.28 21.35
C GLY A 209 -0.11 -6.21 20.43
N VAL A 210 0.35 -6.14 19.17
CA VAL A 210 -0.20 -5.22 18.17
C VAL A 210 -1.66 -5.55 17.88
N LEU A 211 -2.00 -6.83 17.68
CA LEU A 211 -3.37 -7.27 17.42
C LEU A 211 -4.30 -7.00 18.60
N TRP A 212 -3.85 -7.29 19.81
CA TRP A 212 -4.61 -7.03 21.02
C TRP A 212 -4.89 -5.54 21.24
N LEU A 213 -3.88 -4.68 21.09
CA LEU A 213 -4.04 -3.24 21.17
C LEU A 213 -4.95 -2.68 20.07
N SER A 214 -4.82 -3.22 18.86
CA SER A 214 -5.64 -2.83 17.72
C SER A 214 -7.13 -3.09 18.00
N GLN A 215 -7.46 -4.24 18.61
CA GLN A 215 -8.81 -4.57 19.05
C GLN A 215 -9.33 -3.60 20.12
N LEU A 216 -8.50 -3.25 21.10
CA LEU A 216 -8.89 -2.28 22.13
C LEU A 216 -9.16 -0.89 21.52
N TYR A 217 -8.30 -0.43 20.60
CA TYR A 217 -8.55 0.81 19.87
C TYR A 217 -9.85 0.77 19.08
N HIS A 218 -10.15 -0.35 18.42
CA HIS A 218 -11.40 -0.53 17.68
C HIS A 218 -12.62 -0.42 18.61
N GLN A 219 -12.61 -1.08 19.77
CA GLN A 219 -13.66 -0.99 20.78
C GLN A 219 -13.85 0.45 21.32
N ALA A 220 -12.77 1.23 21.36
CA ALA A 220 -12.78 2.65 21.72
C ALA A 220 -12.98 3.59 20.52
N GLN A 221 -13.47 3.09 19.37
CA GLN A 221 -13.67 3.85 18.13
C GLN A 221 -12.39 4.57 17.63
N GLY A 222 -11.22 4.06 17.99
CA GLY A 222 -9.91 4.56 17.61
C GLY A 222 -9.39 3.92 16.33
N TYR A 223 -10.15 3.99 15.24
CA TYR A 223 -9.82 3.32 13.95
C TYR A 223 -8.49 3.84 13.37
N ALA A 224 -8.24 5.14 13.46
CA ALA A 224 -6.99 5.73 12.96
C ALA A 224 -5.77 5.29 13.76
N GLU A 225 -5.89 5.16 15.07
CA GLU A 225 -4.85 4.66 15.96
C GLU A 225 -4.57 3.19 15.71
N SER A 226 -5.63 2.38 15.54
CA SER A 226 -5.54 0.96 15.17
C SER A 226 -4.79 0.79 13.86
N LEU A 227 -5.17 1.51 12.80
CA LEU A 227 -4.49 1.50 11.51
C LEU A 227 -3.03 1.89 11.60
N ARG A 228 -2.73 2.99 12.31
CA ARG A 228 -1.36 3.47 12.50
C ARG A 228 -0.50 2.45 13.24
N LEU A 229 -1.07 1.78 14.24
CA LEU A 229 -0.38 0.75 15.00
C LEU A 229 -0.01 -0.45 14.12
N LEU A 230 -0.93 -0.91 13.27
CA LEU A 230 -0.70 -1.98 12.31
C LEU A 230 0.37 -1.60 11.26
N HIS A 231 0.32 -0.37 10.74
CA HIS A 231 1.31 0.12 9.79
C HIS A 231 2.73 0.26 10.38
N LEU A 232 2.85 0.57 11.66
CA LEU A 232 4.15 0.65 12.34
C LEU A 232 4.78 -0.72 12.60
N TYR A 233 4.02 -1.79 12.49
CA TYR A 233 4.54 -3.14 12.64
C TYR A 233 5.12 -3.61 11.31
N LYS A 234 6.46 -3.63 11.20
CA LYS A 234 7.21 -3.93 9.96
C LYS A 234 6.74 -5.17 9.21
N ASP A 235 6.32 -6.21 9.92
CA ASP A 235 5.87 -7.47 9.32
C ASP A 235 4.59 -7.34 8.48
N PHE A 236 3.78 -6.29 8.69
CA PHE A 236 2.61 -6.01 7.86
C PHE A 236 2.95 -5.23 6.61
N THR A 237 4.04 -4.44 6.63
CA THR A 237 4.42 -3.55 5.53
C THR A 237 5.40 -4.19 4.56
N THR A 238 6.22 -5.15 5.03
CA THR A 238 7.29 -5.73 4.21
C THR A 238 6.90 -7.02 3.49
N LYS A 239 5.91 -7.78 4.01
CA LYS A 239 5.51 -9.08 3.44
C LYS A 239 4.02 -9.37 3.70
N PRO A 240 3.10 -8.57 3.14
CA PRO A 240 1.67 -8.76 3.39
C PRO A 240 1.15 -10.13 2.91
N ASN A 241 1.85 -10.77 1.97
CA ASN A 241 1.43 -12.04 1.37
C ASN A 241 1.99 -13.29 2.08
N GLU A 242 3.03 -13.18 2.90
CA GLU A 242 3.60 -14.34 3.60
C GLU A 242 2.83 -14.74 4.87
N LYS A 243 2.10 -13.80 5.48
CA LYS A 243 1.21 -14.10 6.60
C LYS A 243 -0.22 -14.10 6.07
N ASN A 244 -0.75 -15.30 5.82
CA ASN A 244 -2.14 -15.55 5.44
C ASN A 244 -3.11 -15.05 6.52
N LEU A 245 -3.26 -13.75 6.66
CA LEU A 245 -4.25 -13.15 7.54
C LEU A 245 -5.63 -13.34 6.90
N SER A 246 -6.54 -13.98 7.61
CA SER A 246 -7.86 -14.33 7.10
C SER A 246 -8.66 -13.08 6.69
N GLU A 247 -9.62 -13.25 5.77
CA GLU A 247 -10.57 -12.20 5.41
C GLU A 247 -11.30 -11.66 6.66
N ASN A 248 -11.60 -12.55 7.62
CA ASN A 248 -12.19 -12.17 8.89
C ASN A 248 -11.28 -11.28 9.74
N PHE A 249 -9.94 -11.46 9.66
CA PHE A 249 -9.00 -10.54 10.27
C PHE A 249 -9.16 -9.12 9.70
N TRP A 250 -9.14 -9.01 8.38
CA TRP A 250 -9.24 -7.72 7.69
C TRP A 250 -10.61 -7.07 7.92
N LYS A 251 -11.71 -7.83 7.85
CA LYS A 251 -13.05 -7.33 8.17
C LYS A 251 -13.18 -6.85 9.62
N HIS A 252 -12.47 -7.50 10.55
CA HIS A 252 -12.49 -7.11 11.96
C HIS A 252 -11.77 -5.77 12.20
N PHE A 253 -10.67 -5.52 11.49
CA PHE A 253 -9.88 -4.30 11.66
C PHE A 253 -10.23 -3.19 10.68
N PHE A 254 -10.88 -3.53 9.57
CA PHE A 254 -11.31 -2.61 8.52
C PHE A 254 -12.76 -2.92 8.14
N PRO A 255 -13.73 -2.62 9.02
CA PRO A 255 -15.13 -2.81 8.67
C PRO A 255 -15.45 -1.86 7.49
N LEU A 256 -15.62 -2.45 6.32
CA LEU A 256 -16.19 -1.78 5.16
C LEU A 256 -17.70 -1.95 5.33
N GLU A 257 -18.40 -0.92 5.82
CA GLU A 257 -19.83 -0.78 5.69
C GLU A 257 -20.19 -0.29 4.27
#